data_42a09a7d7b3012f26618bab8c77aa37e
#
_entry.id   42a09a7d7b3012f26618bab8c77aa37e
#
_cell.length_a   1.000
_cell.length_b   1.000
_cell.length_c   1.000
_cell.angle_alpha   90.00
_cell.angle_beta   90.00
_cell.angle_gamma   90.00
#
_symmetry.space_group_name_H-M   'P 1'
#
loop_
_entity.id
_entity.type
_entity.pdbx_description
1 polymer ?
#
loop_
_entity_poly.entity_id
_entity_poly.type
_entity_poly.pdbx_seq_one_letter_code
_entity_poly.pdbx_strand_id
1 'polypeptide(L)' 'FIRNIRLQRAAQLILEGSLSITEIAERTGFSSSSYLSKCFQEMYGCRPSEYAEKMQKST' A
#
# COMPACT_ATOMS: atom_id res chain seq x y z
N PHE A 1 -8.12 12.71 2.32
CA PHE A 1 -9.41 12.45 1.74
C PHE A 1 -9.32 11.63 0.47
N ILE A 2 -8.96 12.25 -0.64
CA ILE A 2 -8.67 11.49 -1.85
C ILE A 2 -7.53 10.54 -1.59
N ARG A 3 -6.55 10.99 -0.82
CA ARG A 3 -5.40 10.17 -0.45
C ARG A 3 -5.81 8.93 0.35
N ASN A 4 -6.82 9.08 1.20
CA ASN A 4 -7.31 7.93 1.97
C ASN A 4 -7.89 6.85 1.08
N ILE A 5 -8.67 7.25 0.07
CA ILE A 5 -9.25 6.31 -0.87
C ILE A 5 -8.15 5.60 -1.64
N ARG A 6 -7.15 6.35 -2.09
CA ARG A 6 -6.02 5.75 -2.82
C ARG A 6 -5.25 4.77 -1.96
N LEU A 7 -5.06 5.10 -0.69
CA LEU A 7 -4.35 4.21 0.23
C LEU A 7 -5.13 2.95 0.51
N GLN A 8 -6.45 3.05 0.63
CA GLN A 8 -7.28 1.86 0.81
C GLN A 8 -7.15 0.93 -0.39
N ARG A 9 -7.17 1.50 -1.59
CA ARG A 9 -7.01 0.71 -2.80
C ARG A 9 -5.64 0.06 -2.83
N ALA A 10 -4.61 0.82 -2.49
CA ALA A 10 -3.26 0.29 -2.45
C ALA A 10 -3.15 -0.85 -1.45
N ALA A 11 -3.79 -0.73 -0.30
CA ALA A 11 -3.77 -1.78 0.71
C ALA A 11 -4.38 -3.07 0.16
N GLN A 12 -5.48 -2.96 -0.57
CA GLN A 12 -6.09 -4.14 -1.17
C GLN A 12 -5.16 -4.81 -2.18
N LEU A 13 -4.53 -4.01 -3.02
CA LEU A 13 -3.61 -4.55 -4.02
C LEU A 13 -2.40 -5.20 -3.36
N ILE A 14 -1.95 -4.62 -2.26
CA ILE A 14 -0.85 -5.18 -1.49
C ILE A 14 -1.23 -6.57 -0.94
N LEU A 15 -2.43 -6.68 -0.41
CA LEU A 15 -2.90 -7.94 0.16
C LEU A 15 -3.06 -9.02 -0.91
N GLU A 16 -3.43 -8.63 -2.11
CA GLU A 16 -3.54 -9.59 -3.21
C GLU A 16 -2.19 -10.17 -3.60
N GLY A 17 -1.14 -9.37 -3.47
CA GLY A 17 0.21 -9.86 -3.69
C GLY A 17 0.58 -10.12 -5.14
N SER A 18 -0.24 -9.67 -6.09
CA SER A 18 0.04 -9.93 -7.51
C SER A 18 0.78 -8.79 -8.19
N LEU A 19 0.93 -7.66 -7.52
CA LEU A 19 1.60 -6.50 -8.09
C LEU A 19 2.78 -6.07 -7.22
N SER A 20 3.81 -5.50 -7.87
CA SER A 20 4.90 -4.90 -7.11
C SER A 20 4.45 -3.55 -6.53
N ILE A 21 5.20 -3.06 -5.56
CA ILE A 21 4.86 -1.79 -4.92
C ILE A 21 4.90 -0.65 -5.95
N THR A 22 5.81 -0.70 -6.89
CA THR A 22 5.89 0.30 -7.95
C THR A 22 4.62 0.30 -8.81
N GLU A 23 4.16 -0.87 -9.19
CA GLU A 23 2.94 -0.99 -9.97
C GLU A 23 1.73 -0.53 -9.20
N ILE A 24 1.67 -0.87 -7.92
CA ILE A 24 0.57 -0.44 -7.06
C ILE A 24 0.53 1.09 -6.99
N ALA A 25 1.68 1.72 -6.84
CA ALA A 25 1.74 3.18 -6.80
C ALA A 25 1.20 3.79 -8.09
N GLU A 26 1.59 3.23 -9.23
CA GLU A 26 1.13 3.72 -10.52
C GLU A 26 -0.37 3.56 -10.67
N ARG A 27 -0.90 2.42 -10.28
CA ARG A 27 -2.32 2.14 -10.46
C ARG A 27 -3.20 2.96 -9.52
N THR A 28 -2.67 3.31 -8.36
CA THR A 28 -3.44 4.09 -7.39
C THR A 28 -3.22 5.59 -7.51
N GLY A 29 -2.36 6.02 -8.43
CA GLY A 29 -2.21 7.44 -8.71
C GLY A 29 -1.16 8.15 -7.87
N PHE A 30 -0.29 7.41 -7.20
CA PHE A 30 0.83 8.01 -6.48
C PHE A 30 1.98 8.29 -7.46
N SER A 31 2.73 9.36 -7.19
CA SER A 31 3.80 9.77 -8.09
C SER A 31 4.99 8.82 -8.05
N SER A 32 5.20 8.13 -6.92
CA SER A 32 6.30 7.17 -6.80
C SER A 32 5.98 6.17 -5.70
N SER A 33 6.70 5.04 -5.74
CA SER A 33 6.54 4.04 -4.68
C SER A 33 7.03 4.57 -3.34
N SER A 34 8.05 5.42 -3.35
CA SER A 34 8.53 6.04 -2.11
C SER A 34 7.44 6.90 -1.47
N TYR A 35 6.76 7.68 -2.28
CA TYR A 35 5.68 8.52 -1.79
C TYR A 35 4.53 7.66 -1.24
N LEU A 36 4.19 6.61 -1.96
CA LEU A 36 3.16 5.69 -1.50
C LEU A 36 3.55 5.09 -0.14
N SER A 37 4.79 4.63 -0.02
CA SER A 37 5.25 4.05 1.24
C SER A 37 5.15 5.03 2.39
N LYS A 38 5.54 6.26 2.14
CA LYS A 38 5.49 7.29 3.18
C LYS A 38 4.05 7.55 3.63
N CYS A 39 3.14 7.73 2.69
CA CYS A 39 1.75 7.95 3.02
C CYS A 39 1.15 6.75 3.72
N PHE A 40 1.51 5.56 3.27
CA PHE A 40 1.01 4.34 3.87
C PHE A 40 1.44 4.23 5.33
N GLN A 41 2.71 4.53 5.61
CA GLN A 41 3.20 4.50 6.98
C GLN A 41 2.45 5.49 7.87
N GLU A 42 2.17 6.66 7.34
CA GLU A 42 1.47 7.68 8.12
C GLU A 42 0.06 7.24 8.47
N MET A 43 -0.58 6.54 7.56
CA MET A 43 -1.97 6.15 7.76
C MET A 43 -2.11 4.83 8.51
N TYR A 44 -1.30 3.85 8.17
CA TYR A 44 -1.43 2.50 8.72
C TYR A 44 -0.39 2.17 9.77
N GLY A 45 0.63 3.01 9.90
CA GLY A 45 1.65 2.79 10.91
C GLY A 45 2.69 1.75 10.56
N CYS A 46 2.69 1.25 9.34
CA CYS A 46 3.68 0.26 8.90
C CYS A 46 3.89 0.38 7.40
N ARG A 47 4.97 -0.21 6.93
CA ARG A 47 5.28 -0.19 5.51
C ARG A 47 4.35 -1.13 4.75
N PRO A 48 4.16 -0.89 3.44
CA PRO A 48 3.32 -1.77 2.64
C PRO A 48 3.76 -3.23 2.68
N SER A 49 5.07 -3.49 2.62
CA SER A 49 5.56 -4.86 2.68
C SER A 49 5.30 -5.48 4.04
N GLU A 50 5.45 -4.73 5.10
CA GLU A 50 5.15 -5.21 6.44
C GLU A 50 3.66 -5.48 6.61
N TYR A 51 2.85 -4.63 6.03
CA TYR A 51 1.40 -4.80 6.09
C TYR A 51 0.97 -6.11 5.45
N ALA A 52 1.53 -6.42 4.28
CA ALA A 52 1.23 -7.66 3.60
C ALA A 52 1.65 -8.87 4.43
N GLU A 53 2.85 -8.80 5.01
CA GLU A 53 3.33 -9.88 5.86
C GLU A 53 2.45 -10.09 7.08
N LYS A 54 2.08 -9.00 7.74
CA LYS A 54 1.24 -9.07 8.93
C LYS A 54 -0.09 -9.74 8.61
N MET A 55 -0.70 -9.33 7.53
CA MET A 55 -2.02 -9.86 7.18
C MET A 55 -1.94 -11.31 6.74
N GLN A 56 -0.87 -11.69 6.06
CA GLN A 56 -0.71 -13.06 5.62
C GLN A 56 -0.39 -14.00 6.77
N LYS A 57 0.29 -13.49 7.79
CA LYS A 57 0.67 -14.31 8.93
C LYS A 57 -0.41 -14.42 9.99
N SER A 58 -1.46 -13.67 9.88
CA SER A 58 -2.47 -13.62 10.93
C SER A 58 -3.49 -14.76 10.85
N THR A 59 -3.23 -15.76 10.07
CA THR A 59 -4.12 -16.92 10.03
C THR A 59 -3.81 -17.95 11.12
#